data_755fd704b29d3342e8218f3f07ecaddb
#
_entry.id   755fd704b29d3342e8218f3f07ecaddb
#
_cell.length_a   1.000
_cell.length_b   1.000
_cell.length_c   1.000
_cell.angle_alpha   90.00
_cell.angle_beta   90.00
_cell.angle_gamma   90.00
#
_symmetry.space_group_name_H-M   'P 1'
#
loop_
_entity.id
_entity.type
_entity.pdbx_description
1 polymer ?
#
loop_
_entity_poly.entity_id
_entity_poly.type
_entity_poly.pdbx_seq_one_letter_code
_entity_poly.pdbx_strand_id
1 'polypeptide(L)'
;MSETTGHMRILKVVQSYFPFQERGGPVFKVRALATGLAKRGHQVTVLTADLGFGKGNGSQAGAERCRWGWTARSENVEAIYLSTTGQYRAVTLNPGVFAFCRGSICHYDVVHLYGLYDLLGPAASYYCRRQAVPYVIEPMGMYPPIVRNLRLKRMYMDLLGERFIRGGRYLVATSDQEKRELIGGGIDAARVEVRRNGIELPPREPEAGKFRRERGISSDAKVILFLGRLVSKKSPDMLLEAFANWRANSGRGQDAMLVLAGPEERDGFLAKLRSMADRLGIRDQVLFEGPLYDDAKWSAYRDANVFVLPSQNENFGNTAGEAAACGTPVIVTDRCGIAPFVGAAGEVIPHDLAALEDALGKMLRDPMLRENRRAGCRGFVESLSWEGPLDETEEMYRRCSGQ
;
A
#
# COMPACT_ATOMS: atom_id res chain seq x y z
N MET A 1 -19.23 -3.16 33.54
CA MET A 1 -20.38 -2.91 32.65
C MET A 1 -19.93 -3.24 31.25
N SER A 2 -20.36 -4.38 30.72
CA SER A 2 -20.05 -4.82 29.36
C SER A 2 -20.83 -3.92 28.39
N GLU A 3 -20.15 -2.98 27.74
CA GLU A 3 -20.72 -2.29 26.59
C GLU A 3 -21.03 -3.34 25.54
N THR A 4 -22.30 -3.52 25.24
CA THR A 4 -22.79 -4.24 24.07
C THR A 4 -22.29 -3.51 22.83
N THR A 5 -21.11 -3.90 22.34
CA THR A 5 -20.59 -3.43 21.05
C THR A 5 -21.56 -3.89 19.98
N GLY A 6 -22.39 -2.97 19.47
CA GLY A 6 -23.36 -3.26 18.41
C GLY A 6 -22.64 -3.80 17.17
N HIS A 7 -23.00 -5.02 16.73
CA HIS A 7 -22.45 -5.62 15.51
C HIS A 7 -22.98 -4.87 14.29
N MET A 8 -22.09 -4.36 13.45
CA MET A 8 -22.40 -3.66 12.22
C MET A 8 -22.30 -4.58 11.00
N ARG A 9 -23.11 -4.32 9.99
CA ARG A 9 -23.02 -4.89 8.65
C ARG A 9 -22.28 -3.88 7.77
N ILE A 10 -21.06 -4.22 7.35
CA ILE A 10 -20.12 -3.33 6.69
C ILE A 10 -19.89 -3.80 5.26
N LEU A 11 -20.10 -2.92 4.27
CA LEU A 11 -19.71 -3.15 2.89
C LEU A 11 -18.43 -2.37 2.57
N LYS A 12 -17.40 -3.07 2.15
CA LYS A 12 -16.17 -2.48 1.60
C LYS A 12 -16.16 -2.62 0.09
N VAL A 13 -16.01 -1.52 -0.65
CA VAL A 13 -16.00 -1.51 -2.11
C VAL A 13 -14.61 -1.10 -2.58
N VAL A 14 -13.95 -1.97 -3.31
CA VAL A 14 -12.58 -1.76 -3.80
C VAL A 14 -12.41 -2.39 -5.19
N GLN A 15 -11.62 -1.76 -6.05
CA GLN A 15 -11.35 -2.23 -7.42
C GLN A 15 -10.68 -3.60 -7.46
N SER A 16 -9.79 -3.90 -6.51
CA SER A 16 -9.02 -5.15 -6.44
C SER A 16 -8.95 -5.64 -5.00
N TYR A 17 -9.16 -6.92 -4.81
CA TYR A 17 -9.07 -7.58 -3.51
C TYR A 17 -8.25 -8.87 -3.61
N PHE A 18 -7.98 -9.52 -2.48
CA PHE A 18 -7.31 -10.83 -2.45
C PHE A 18 -8.07 -11.85 -3.33
N PRO A 19 -7.40 -12.72 -4.13
CA PRO A 19 -5.98 -13.05 -4.09
C PRO A 19 -5.08 -12.20 -5.01
N PHE A 20 -5.54 -11.12 -5.61
CA PHE A 20 -4.81 -10.32 -6.60
C PHE A 20 -3.73 -9.43 -5.94
N GLN A 21 -2.74 -10.07 -5.27
CA GLN A 21 -1.68 -9.39 -4.51
C GLN A 21 -0.80 -8.47 -5.38
N GLU A 22 -0.67 -8.77 -6.67
CA GLU A 22 0.08 -7.97 -7.66
C GLU A 22 -0.46 -6.54 -7.82
N ARG A 23 -1.68 -6.28 -7.33
CA ARG A 23 -2.28 -4.92 -7.29
C ARG A 23 -1.76 -4.06 -6.14
N GLY A 24 -0.94 -4.63 -5.26
CA GLY A 24 -0.17 -3.91 -4.24
C GLY A 24 -0.92 -3.51 -2.97
N GLY A 25 -0.43 -2.48 -2.31
CA GLY A 25 -0.85 -2.04 -0.97
C GLY A 25 -2.36 -1.99 -0.66
N PRO A 26 -3.23 -1.50 -1.58
CA PRO A 26 -4.68 -1.47 -1.33
C PRO A 26 -5.28 -2.84 -1.00
N VAL A 27 -4.83 -3.92 -1.66
CA VAL A 27 -5.33 -5.27 -1.43
C VAL A 27 -5.05 -5.73 0.00
N PHE A 28 -3.81 -5.55 0.46
CA PHE A 28 -3.39 -5.92 1.82
C PHE A 28 -4.11 -5.10 2.89
N LYS A 29 -4.20 -3.77 2.69
CA LYS A 29 -4.90 -2.87 3.60
C LYS A 29 -6.37 -3.25 3.78
N VAL A 30 -7.10 -3.40 2.68
CA VAL A 30 -8.54 -3.72 2.75
C VAL A 30 -8.76 -5.09 3.39
N ARG A 31 -7.88 -6.07 3.10
CA ARG A 31 -7.93 -7.38 3.75
C ARG A 31 -7.71 -7.25 5.26
N ALA A 32 -6.64 -6.58 5.70
CA ALA A 32 -6.33 -6.42 7.12
C ALA A 32 -7.49 -5.77 7.90
N LEU A 33 -8.07 -4.69 7.35
CA LEU A 33 -9.22 -4.03 7.94
C LEU A 33 -10.49 -4.91 7.92
N ALA A 34 -10.72 -5.64 6.83
CA ALA A 34 -11.90 -6.50 6.72
C ALA A 34 -11.83 -7.65 7.71
N THR A 35 -10.69 -8.36 7.76
CA THR A 35 -10.50 -9.48 8.66
C THR A 35 -10.43 -9.06 10.14
N GLY A 36 -9.80 -7.91 10.42
CA GLY A 36 -9.75 -7.35 11.77
C GLY A 36 -11.14 -7.02 12.31
N LEU A 37 -11.97 -6.32 11.51
CA LEU A 37 -13.35 -6.01 11.87
C LEU A 37 -14.22 -7.26 12.00
N ALA A 38 -14.04 -8.25 11.11
CA ALA A 38 -14.75 -9.52 11.21
C ALA A 38 -14.38 -10.32 12.49
N LYS A 39 -13.11 -10.30 12.90
CA LYS A 39 -12.65 -10.89 14.18
C LYS A 39 -13.25 -10.19 15.40
N ARG A 40 -13.61 -8.91 15.28
CA ARG A 40 -14.31 -8.12 16.32
C ARG A 40 -15.83 -8.32 16.31
N GLY A 41 -16.34 -9.24 15.45
CA GLY A 41 -17.74 -9.64 15.41
C GLY A 41 -18.61 -8.92 14.39
N HIS A 42 -18.06 -7.98 13.60
CA HIS A 42 -18.81 -7.33 12.54
C HIS A 42 -19.05 -8.26 11.35
N GLN A 43 -20.17 -8.07 10.63
CA GLN A 43 -20.42 -8.76 9.36
C GLN A 43 -19.80 -7.94 8.22
N VAL A 44 -18.72 -8.42 7.65
CA VAL A 44 -17.96 -7.69 6.63
C VAL A 44 -18.10 -8.37 5.27
N THR A 45 -18.59 -7.61 4.28
CA THR A 45 -18.62 -8.00 2.87
C THR A 45 -17.68 -7.09 2.08
N VAL A 46 -16.89 -7.69 1.18
CA VAL A 46 -16.04 -6.96 0.24
C VAL A 46 -16.60 -7.13 -1.17
N LEU A 47 -16.95 -6.01 -1.82
CA LEU A 47 -17.37 -5.97 -3.23
C LEU A 47 -16.20 -5.52 -4.10
N THR A 48 -15.83 -6.33 -5.08
CA THR A 48 -14.66 -6.09 -5.94
C THR A 48 -14.87 -6.59 -7.37
N ALA A 49 -13.94 -6.30 -8.28
CA ALA A 49 -13.96 -6.85 -9.64
C ALA A 49 -13.30 -8.25 -9.69
N ASP A 50 -13.75 -9.10 -10.61
CA ASP A 50 -13.26 -10.48 -10.72
C ASP A 50 -11.91 -10.64 -11.45
N LEU A 51 -11.33 -9.61 -11.98
CA LEU A 51 -9.96 -9.46 -12.51
C LEU A 51 -9.30 -10.72 -13.11
N GLY A 52 -10.08 -11.69 -13.56
CA GLY A 52 -9.57 -12.92 -14.17
C GLY A 52 -9.82 -14.19 -13.37
N PHE A 53 -10.72 -14.19 -12.40
CA PHE A 53 -11.17 -15.41 -11.71
C PHE A 53 -11.55 -16.56 -12.67
N GLY A 54 -12.06 -16.25 -13.86
CA GLY A 54 -12.40 -17.26 -14.89
C GLY A 54 -11.22 -17.83 -15.69
N LYS A 55 -9.98 -17.36 -15.46
CA LYS A 55 -8.79 -17.75 -16.26
C LYS A 55 -7.79 -18.60 -15.46
N GLY A 56 -8.25 -19.43 -14.54
CA GLY A 56 -7.42 -20.40 -13.80
C GLY A 56 -7.15 -20.08 -12.33
N ASN A 57 -7.40 -18.87 -11.88
CA ASN A 57 -7.15 -18.47 -10.49
C ASN A 57 -8.37 -18.70 -9.56
N GLY A 58 -9.53 -19.02 -10.09
CA GLY A 58 -10.76 -19.20 -9.31
C GLY A 58 -10.74 -20.38 -8.34
N SER A 59 -10.06 -21.47 -8.70
CA SER A 59 -9.97 -22.67 -7.86
C SER A 59 -9.06 -22.49 -6.63
N GLN A 60 -8.12 -21.55 -6.67
CA GLN A 60 -7.15 -21.34 -5.59
C GLN A 60 -7.71 -20.59 -4.39
N ALA A 61 -8.82 -19.86 -4.53
CA ALA A 61 -9.42 -19.05 -3.50
C ALA A 61 -10.65 -19.69 -2.84
N GLY A 62 -11.02 -20.93 -3.20
CA GLY A 62 -12.28 -21.53 -2.74
C GLY A 62 -13.51 -20.74 -3.22
N ALA A 63 -13.42 -20.12 -4.40
CA ALA A 63 -14.48 -19.27 -4.91
C ALA A 63 -15.55 -20.09 -5.65
N GLU A 64 -16.80 -19.76 -5.38
CA GLU A 64 -17.98 -20.36 -5.99
C GLU A 64 -18.68 -19.38 -6.93
N ARG A 65 -19.37 -19.90 -7.95
CA ARG A 65 -20.19 -19.08 -8.83
C ARG A 65 -21.42 -18.56 -8.09
N CYS A 66 -21.69 -17.28 -8.27
CA CYS A 66 -22.91 -16.63 -7.77
C CYS A 66 -23.55 -15.77 -8.87
N ARG A 67 -24.74 -15.24 -8.62
CA ARG A 67 -25.48 -14.38 -9.58
C ARG A 67 -24.72 -13.12 -10.03
N TRP A 68 -23.71 -12.69 -9.25
CA TRP A 68 -22.93 -11.48 -9.52
C TRP A 68 -21.61 -11.75 -10.24
N GLY A 69 -21.18 -12.99 -10.25
CA GLY A 69 -19.89 -13.45 -10.74
C GLY A 69 -19.35 -14.57 -9.87
N TRP A 70 -18.60 -14.23 -8.84
CA TRP A 70 -18.03 -15.21 -7.92
C TRP A 70 -18.17 -14.73 -6.47
N THR A 71 -18.19 -15.65 -5.53
CA THR A 71 -18.10 -15.38 -4.10
C THR A 71 -17.06 -16.29 -3.46
N ALA A 72 -16.35 -15.77 -2.47
CA ALA A 72 -15.43 -16.52 -1.62
C ALA A 72 -15.57 -16.09 -0.18
N ARG A 73 -15.41 -17.01 0.77
CA ARG A 73 -15.42 -16.70 2.18
C ARG A 73 -14.08 -17.12 2.81
N SER A 74 -13.41 -16.19 3.46
CA SER A 74 -12.15 -16.40 4.15
C SER A 74 -12.06 -15.53 5.38
N GLU A 75 -11.56 -16.05 6.50
CA GLU A 75 -11.36 -15.31 7.76
C GLU A 75 -12.61 -14.54 8.23
N ASN A 76 -13.80 -15.13 8.08
CA ASN A 76 -15.12 -14.55 8.38
C ASN A 76 -15.50 -13.33 7.51
N VAL A 77 -14.80 -13.10 6.42
CA VAL A 77 -15.11 -12.07 5.41
C VAL A 77 -15.71 -12.73 4.19
N GLU A 78 -16.84 -12.21 3.71
CA GLU A 78 -17.42 -12.56 2.42
C GLU A 78 -16.92 -11.63 1.32
N ALA A 79 -16.29 -12.16 0.29
CA ALA A 79 -15.87 -11.40 -0.87
C ALA A 79 -16.75 -11.73 -2.09
N ILE A 80 -17.31 -10.70 -2.74
CA ILE A 80 -18.13 -10.80 -3.94
C ILE A 80 -17.37 -10.17 -5.10
N TYR A 81 -17.03 -10.98 -6.11
CA TYR A 81 -16.28 -10.59 -7.28
C TYR A 81 -17.24 -10.41 -8.45
N LEU A 82 -17.47 -9.16 -8.82
CA LEU A 82 -18.35 -8.80 -9.92
C LEU A 82 -17.73 -9.15 -11.27
N SER A 83 -18.51 -9.79 -12.14
CA SER A 83 -18.07 -10.12 -13.49
C SER A 83 -17.62 -8.89 -14.26
N THR A 84 -16.42 -8.96 -14.86
CA THR A 84 -15.81 -7.92 -15.66
C THR A 84 -16.18 -8.13 -17.13
N THR A 85 -16.90 -7.20 -17.73
CA THR A 85 -17.28 -7.22 -19.16
C THR A 85 -16.28 -6.50 -20.06
N GLY A 86 -15.46 -5.62 -19.49
CA GLY A 86 -14.42 -4.87 -20.20
C GLY A 86 -13.41 -4.28 -19.23
N GLN A 87 -12.22 -3.98 -19.73
CA GLN A 87 -11.16 -3.37 -18.94
C GLN A 87 -10.37 -2.36 -19.78
N TYR A 88 -10.16 -1.19 -19.21
CA TYR A 88 -9.23 -0.20 -19.77
C TYR A 88 -8.17 0.15 -18.72
N ARG A 89 -6.93 -0.28 -18.95
CA ARG A 89 -5.82 -0.18 -17.98
C ARG A 89 -6.17 -0.86 -16.64
N ALA A 90 -6.22 -0.09 -15.55
CA ALA A 90 -6.59 -0.58 -14.23
C ALA A 90 -8.10 -0.52 -13.94
N VAL A 91 -8.87 0.20 -14.75
CA VAL A 91 -10.32 0.37 -14.55
C VAL A 91 -11.08 -0.75 -15.23
N THR A 92 -11.94 -1.42 -14.49
CA THR A 92 -12.83 -2.49 -15.00
C THR A 92 -14.26 -2.00 -15.16
N LEU A 93 -14.96 -2.56 -16.14
CA LEU A 93 -16.38 -2.35 -16.34
C LEU A 93 -17.15 -3.54 -15.77
N ASN A 94 -17.86 -3.33 -14.69
CA ASN A 94 -18.60 -4.35 -13.93
C ASN A 94 -20.08 -3.96 -13.82
N PRO A 95 -20.91 -4.14 -14.87
CA PRO A 95 -22.31 -3.69 -14.88
C PRO A 95 -23.16 -4.26 -13.75
N GLY A 96 -22.81 -5.46 -13.24
CA GLY A 96 -23.45 -6.08 -12.09
C GLY A 96 -23.47 -5.22 -10.83
N VAL A 97 -22.60 -4.20 -10.72
CA VAL A 97 -22.55 -3.27 -9.57
C VAL A 97 -23.88 -2.55 -9.37
N PHE A 98 -24.56 -2.14 -10.44
CA PHE A 98 -25.85 -1.43 -10.35
C PHE A 98 -26.95 -2.31 -9.76
N ALA A 99 -27.06 -3.56 -10.24
CA ALA A 99 -28.05 -4.50 -9.75
C ALA A 99 -27.75 -4.96 -8.31
N PHE A 100 -26.48 -5.22 -7.98
CA PHE A 100 -26.05 -5.51 -6.60
C PHE A 100 -26.41 -4.37 -5.66
N CYS A 101 -25.98 -3.14 -5.97
CA CYS A 101 -26.17 -1.99 -5.10
C CYS A 101 -27.66 -1.66 -4.94
N ARG A 102 -28.45 -1.75 -6.00
CA ARG A 102 -29.91 -1.52 -5.95
C ARG A 102 -30.62 -2.45 -4.97
N GLY A 103 -30.21 -3.72 -4.92
CA GLY A 103 -30.89 -4.74 -4.11
C GLY A 103 -30.26 -4.99 -2.74
N SER A 104 -29.04 -4.56 -2.49
CA SER A 104 -28.29 -4.99 -1.32
C SER A 104 -27.75 -3.88 -0.42
N ILE A 105 -27.54 -2.66 -0.93
CA ILE A 105 -26.93 -1.57 -0.13
C ILE A 105 -27.74 -1.26 1.14
N CYS A 106 -29.07 -1.27 1.09
CA CYS A 106 -29.94 -1.01 2.25
C CYS A 106 -29.76 -2.01 3.40
N HIS A 107 -29.08 -3.12 3.19
CA HIS A 107 -28.81 -4.11 4.23
C HIS A 107 -27.52 -3.83 5.01
N TYR A 108 -26.76 -2.82 4.65
CA TYR A 108 -25.51 -2.42 5.33
C TYR A 108 -25.73 -1.17 6.17
N ASP A 109 -25.07 -1.14 7.32
CA ASP A 109 -25.12 -0.01 8.25
C ASP A 109 -24.16 1.11 7.81
N VAL A 110 -23.06 0.72 7.12
CA VAL A 110 -22.06 1.64 6.56
C VAL A 110 -21.40 1.03 5.32
N VAL A 111 -21.05 1.89 4.36
CA VAL A 111 -20.29 1.52 3.16
C VAL A 111 -18.95 2.24 3.13
N HIS A 112 -17.84 1.52 2.94
CA HIS A 112 -16.51 2.11 2.80
C HIS A 112 -15.99 1.93 1.38
N LEU A 113 -15.71 3.04 0.70
CA LEU A 113 -15.32 3.11 -0.70
C LEU A 113 -13.84 3.43 -0.82
N TYR A 114 -13.06 2.59 -1.50
CA TYR A 114 -11.62 2.71 -1.64
C TYR A 114 -11.22 3.11 -3.06
N GLY A 115 -10.40 4.15 -3.16
CA GLY A 115 -9.97 4.70 -4.44
C GLY A 115 -10.95 5.71 -5.03
N LEU A 116 -10.52 6.40 -6.11
CA LEU A 116 -11.33 7.43 -6.76
C LEU A 116 -11.61 7.13 -8.23
N TYR A 117 -10.65 6.59 -8.96
CA TYR A 117 -10.70 6.48 -10.42
C TYR A 117 -11.11 5.07 -10.87
N ASP A 118 -12.24 4.58 -10.35
CA ASP A 118 -12.93 3.37 -10.77
C ASP A 118 -14.42 3.67 -11.05
N LEU A 119 -15.19 2.65 -11.41
CA LEU A 119 -16.61 2.79 -11.65
C LEU A 119 -17.47 2.17 -10.54
N LEU A 120 -16.85 1.39 -9.64
CA LEU A 120 -17.55 0.75 -8.51
C LEU A 120 -17.95 1.77 -7.44
N GLY A 121 -17.00 2.65 -7.04
CA GLY A 121 -17.21 3.68 -6.04
C GLY A 121 -18.35 4.64 -6.37
N PRO A 122 -18.35 5.31 -7.54
CA PRO A 122 -19.44 6.18 -7.96
C PRO A 122 -20.80 5.48 -8.02
N ALA A 123 -20.85 4.25 -8.55
CA ALA A 123 -22.10 3.47 -8.61
C ALA A 123 -22.62 3.16 -7.21
N ALA A 124 -21.78 2.65 -6.31
CA ALA A 124 -22.15 2.37 -4.93
C ALA A 124 -22.59 3.64 -4.21
N SER A 125 -21.85 4.76 -4.35
CA SER A 125 -22.19 6.04 -3.72
C SER A 125 -23.55 6.59 -4.18
N TYR A 126 -23.91 6.38 -5.45
CA TYR A 126 -25.22 6.77 -5.96
C TYR A 126 -26.36 6.05 -5.20
N TYR A 127 -26.23 4.72 -5.02
CA TYR A 127 -27.25 3.96 -4.29
C TYR A 127 -27.22 4.21 -2.77
N CYS A 128 -26.05 4.47 -2.19
CA CYS A 128 -25.94 4.89 -0.80
C CYS A 128 -26.79 6.15 -0.54
N ARG A 129 -26.62 7.19 -1.37
CA ARG A 129 -27.43 8.41 -1.27
C ARG A 129 -28.91 8.17 -1.49
N ARG A 130 -29.28 7.31 -2.47
CA ARG A 130 -30.66 7.02 -2.79
C ARG A 130 -31.39 6.22 -1.71
N GLN A 131 -30.67 5.40 -0.97
CA GLN A 131 -31.20 4.51 0.07
C GLN A 131 -30.88 5.00 1.49
N ALA A 132 -30.35 6.23 1.62
CA ALA A 132 -29.95 6.86 2.88
C ALA A 132 -28.97 6.03 3.72
N VAL A 133 -28.09 5.22 3.08
CA VAL A 133 -27.02 4.50 3.75
C VAL A 133 -25.75 5.37 3.80
N PRO A 134 -25.19 5.64 4.98
CA PRO A 134 -23.99 6.45 5.08
C PRO A 134 -22.77 5.75 4.46
N TYR A 135 -21.87 6.55 3.89
CA TYR A 135 -20.63 6.01 3.36
C TYR A 135 -19.42 6.91 3.64
N VAL A 136 -18.27 6.27 3.74
CA VAL A 136 -16.97 6.91 3.87
C VAL A 136 -16.11 6.60 2.66
N ILE A 137 -15.14 7.46 2.38
CA ILE A 137 -14.26 7.33 1.22
C ILE A 137 -12.80 7.36 1.67
N GLU A 138 -12.00 6.45 1.16
CA GLU A 138 -10.55 6.47 1.32
C GLU A 138 -9.87 6.67 -0.05
N PRO A 139 -9.40 7.88 -0.39
CA PRO A 139 -8.82 8.20 -1.70
C PRO A 139 -7.49 7.51 -2.01
N MET A 140 -6.77 7.07 -0.99
CA MET A 140 -5.49 6.36 -1.11
C MET A 140 -4.42 7.14 -1.92
N GLY A 141 -4.26 8.42 -1.66
CA GLY A 141 -3.29 9.30 -2.34
C GLY A 141 -3.66 9.61 -3.79
N MET A 142 -4.94 9.50 -4.17
CA MET A 142 -5.40 9.76 -5.53
C MET A 142 -6.00 11.17 -5.70
N TYR A 143 -6.12 11.96 -4.62
CA TYR A 143 -6.70 13.31 -4.64
C TYR A 143 -5.74 14.31 -3.98
N PRO A 144 -5.55 15.49 -4.57
CA PRO A 144 -5.92 15.89 -5.93
C PRO A 144 -5.17 15.13 -7.02
N PRO A 145 -5.61 15.14 -8.29
CA PRO A 145 -4.94 14.41 -9.36
C PRO A 145 -3.57 15.05 -9.68
N ILE A 146 -2.49 14.41 -9.25
CA ILE A 146 -1.12 14.96 -9.38
C ILE A 146 -0.35 14.37 -10.56
N VAL A 147 -0.67 13.13 -11.00
CA VAL A 147 0.16 12.39 -11.97
C VAL A 147 -0.69 11.83 -13.11
N ARG A 148 -0.20 11.96 -14.37
CA ARG A 148 -0.70 11.35 -15.63
C ARG A 148 -2.20 11.51 -15.93
N ASN A 149 -2.53 11.74 -17.21
CA ASN A 149 -3.90 11.84 -17.73
C ASN A 149 -4.78 12.88 -17.02
N LEU A 150 -4.22 14.02 -16.65
CA LEU A 150 -4.89 15.06 -15.88
C LEU A 150 -6.23 15.50 -16.50
N ARG A 151 -6.31 15.56 -17.85
CA ARG A 151 -7.55 15.91 -18.56
C ARG A 151 -8.65 14.88 -18.34
N LEU A 152 -8.33 13.58 -18.47
CA LEU A 152 -9.29 12.50 -18.26
C LEU A 152 -9.72 12.41 -16.81
N LYS A 153 -8.78 12.59 -15.87
CA LYS A 153 -9.07 12.62 -14.44
C LYS A 153 -9.95 13.81 -14.04
N ARG A 154 -9.69 15.00 -14.61
CA ARG A 154 -10.56 16.17 -14.40
C ARG A 154 -11.96 15.91 -14.93
N MET A 155 -12.09 15.43 -16.16
CA MET A 155 -13.40 15.08 -16.73
C MET A 155 -14.14 14.04 -15.87
N TYR A 156 -13.45 13.02 -15.36
CA TYR A 156 -14.04 12.06 -14.43
C TYR A 156 -14.51 12.76 -13.14
N MET A 157 -13.68 13.64 -12.57
CA MET A 157 -14.01 14.38 -11.36
C MET A 157 -15.24 15.27 -11.58
N ASP A 158 -15.31 16.00 -12.69
CA ASP A 158 -16.42 16.89 -13.03
C ASP A 158 -17.74 16.11 -13.22
N LEU A 159 -17.69 14.95 -13.85
CA LEU A 159 -18.88 14.14 -14.17
C LEU A 159 -19.37 13.28 -12.99
N LEU A 160 -18.46 12.63 -12.30
CA LEU A 160 -18.77 11.61 -11.29
C LEU A 160 -18.13 11.89 -9.93
N GLY A 161 -16.86 12.28 -9.92
CA GLY A 161 -16.03 12.33 -8.73
C GLY A 161 -16.51 13.37 -7.71
N GLU A 162 -16.93 14.54 -8.15
CA GLU A 162 -17.37 15.60 -7.24
C GLU A 162 -18.62 15.20 -6.44
N ARG A 163 -19.61 14.63 -7.11
CA ARG A 163 -20.82 14.10 -6.44
C ARG A 163 -20.52 12.93 -5.53
N PHE A 164 -19.58 12.09 -5.94
CA PHE A 164 -19.09 10.96 -5.17
C PHE A 164 -18.44 11.45 -3.87
N ILE A 165 -17.46 12.37 -3.95
CA ILE A 165 -16.71 12.89 -2.79
C ILE A 165 -17.62 13.73 -1.86
N ARG A 166 -18.45 14.60 -2.41
CA ARG A 166 -19.32 15.47 -1.60
C ARG A 166 -20.37 14.70 -0.79
N GLY A 167 -20.82 13.55 -1.29
CA GLY A 167 -21.84 12.76 -0.60
C GLY A 167 -21.29 11.85 0.51
N GLY A 168 -19.99 11.62 0.59
CA GLY A 168 -19.35 10.85 1.66
C GLY A 168 -19.44 11.57 3.01
N ARG A 169 -19.74 10.85 4.07
CA ARG A 169 -19.79 11.42 5.44
C ARG A 169 -18.42 11.88 5.88
N TYR A 170 -17.39 11.00 5.70
CA TYR A 170 -15.99 11.26 6.00
C TYR A 170 -15.11 10.85 4.83
N LEU A 171 -13.95 11.52 4.72
CA LEU A 171 -12.83 11.10 3.89
C LEU A 171 -11.69 10.64 4.79
N VAL A 172 -11.16 9.46 4.53
CA VAL A 172 -10.07 8.87 5.31
C VAL A 172 -8.74 9.18 4.65
N ALA A 173 -7.88 9.90 5.36
CA ALA A 173 -6.49 10.11 5.01
C ALA A 173 -5.61 9.12 5.79
N THR A 174 -4.57 8.57 5.16
CA THR A 174 -3.66 7.63 5.82
C THR A 174 -2.46 8.29 6.45
N SER A 175 -2.29 9.60 6.22
CA SER A 175 -1.23 10.42 6.81
C SER A 175 -1.67 11.89 6.92
N ASP A 176 -0.97 12.64 7.77
CA ASP A 176 -1.19 14.09 7.87
C ASP A 176 -0.83 14.82 6.56
N GLN A 177 0.08 14.26 5.76
CA GLN A 177 0.36 14.76 4.42
C GLN A 177 -0.88 14.62 3.51
N GLU A 178 -1.49 13.44 3.43
CA GLU A 178 -2.70 13.21 2.64
C GLU A 178 -3.87 14.08 3.14
N LYS A 179 -4.01 14.26 4.47
CA LYS A 179 -4.99 15.20 5.03
C LYS A 179 -4.78 16.62 4.50
N ARG A 180 -3.55 17.13 4.50
CA ARG A 180 -3.23 18.46 3.94
C ARG A 180 -3.53 18.54 2.45
N GLU A 181 -3.24 17.47 1.69
CA GLU A 181 -3.54 17.41 0.26
C GLU A 181 -5.04 17.44 -0.02
N LEU A 182 -5.85 16.72 0.76
CA LEU A 182 -7.31 16.72 0.67
C LEU A 182 -7.89 18.11 0.97
N ILE A 183 -7.48 18.73 2.07
CA ILE A 183 -7.92 20.07 2.48
C ILE A 183 -7.48 21.12 1.44
N GLY A 184 -6.23 21.07 0.97
CA GLY A 184 -5.72 21.93 -0.09
C GLY A 184 -6.45 21.75 -1.42
N GLY A 185 -7.03 20.57 -1.66
CA GLY A 185 -7.90 20.26 -2.80
C GLY A 185 -9.37 20.70 -2.62
N GLY A 186 -9.71 21.41 -1.52
CA GLY A 186 -11.04 21.98 -1.28
C GLY A 186 -11.98 21.07 -0.49
N ILE A 187 -11.48 20.03 0.18
CA ILE A 187 -12.27 19.21 1.09
C ILE A 187 -12.34 19.90 2.47
N ASP A 188 -13.54 19.96 3.05
CA ASP A 188 -13.74 20.48 4.39
C ASP A 188 -12.94 19.67 5.42
N ALA A 189 -12.11 20.35 6.22
CA ALA A 189 -11.26 19.75 7.23
C ALA A 189 -12.04 18.92 8.27
N ALA A 190 -13.28 19.33 8.60
CA ALA A 190 -14.16 18.64 9.53
C ALA A 190 -14.61 17.25 9.03
N ARG A 191 -14.46 17.00 7.74
CA ARG A 191 -14.81 15.71 7.10
C ARG A 191 -13.60 14.82 6.86
N VAL A 192 -12.38 15.28 7.15
CA VAL A 192 -11.15 14.51 6.90
C VAL A 192 -10.65 13.89 8.20
N GLU A 193 -10.80 12.59 8.31
CA GLU A 193 -10.29 11.78 9.41
C GLU A 193 -8.91 11.20 9.04
N VAL A 194 -7.96 11.25 9.96
CA VAL A 194 -6.67 10.59 9.76
C VAL A 194 -6.73 9.22 10.42
N ARG A 195 -6.65 8.19 9.62
CA ARG A 195 -6.53 6.81 10.06
C ARG A 195 -5.31 6.19 9.39
N ARG A 196 -4.27 6.01 10.16
CA ARG A 196 -3.02 5.44 9.66
C ARG A 196 -3.16 3.98 9.26
N ASN A 197 -2.22 3.49 8.48
CA ASN A 197 -2.16 2.05 8.20
C ASN A 197 -1.42 1.34 9.33
N GLY A 198 -1.86 0.12 9.63
CA GLY A 198 -0.97 -0.86 10.23
C GLY A 198 -0.04 -1.47 9.17
N ILE A 199 0.88 -2.28 9.59
CA ILE A 199 1.76 -3.05 8.72
C ILE A 199 1.45 -4.54 8.77
N GLU A 200 1.79 -5.23 7.69
CA GLU A 200 1.79 -6.70 7.66
C GLU A 200 3.05 -7.22 8.37
N LEU A 201 2.88 -8.23 9.19
CA LEU A 201 3.99 -8.94 9.83
C LEU A 201 4.30 -10.22 9.07
N PRO A 202 5.55 -10.69 9.05
CA PRO A 202 5.86 -11.99 8.48
C PRO A 202 5.08 -13.08 9.23
N PRO A 203 4.45 -14.04 8.52
CA PRO A 203 3.65 -15.10 9.16
C PRO A 203 4.48 -16.05 10.03
N ARG A 204 5.77 -16.07 9.81
CA ARG A 204 6.81 -16.78 10.58
C ARG A 204 8.11 -16.01 10.46
N GLU A 205 9.06 -16.28 11.35
CA GLU A 205 10.40 -15.68 11.24
C GLU A 205 11.05 -16.09 9.91
N PRO A 206 11.46 -15.11 9.07
CA PRO A 206 12.10 -15.42 7.79
C PRO A 206 13.48 -16.05 8.00
N GLU A 207 13.79 -17.04 7.17
CA GLU A 207 15.09 -17.72 7.21
C GLU A 207 16.22 -16.76 6.80
N ALA A 208 17.20 -16.58 7.68
CA ALA A 208 18.35 -15.72 7.43
C ALA A 208 19.25 -16.32 6.32
N GLY A 209 19.72 -15.46 5.42
CA GLY A 209 20.60 -15.82 4.32
C GLY A 209 19.90 -16.49 3.12
N LYS A 210 18.60 -16.77 3.20
CA LYS A 210 17.87 -17.44 2.12
C LYS A 210 17.89 -16.65 0.81
N PHE A 211 17.51 -15.37 0.85
CA PHE A 211 17.50 -14.52 -0.34
C PHE A 211 18.90 -14.37 -0.95
N ARG A 212 19.92 -14.22 -0.09
CA ARG A 212 21.32 -14.12 -0.55
C ARG A 212 21.77 -15.38 -1.28
N ARG A 213 21.52 -16.57 -0.70
CA ARG A 213 21.87 -17.86 -1.33
C ARG A 213 21.16 -18.05 -2.67
N GLU A 214 19.87 -17.76 -2.75
CA GLU A 214 19.08 -17.92 -3.97
C GLU A 214 19.52 -16.97 -5.09
N ARG A 215 20.16 -15.84 -4.76
CA ARG A 215 20.62 -14.80 -5.71
C ARG A 215 22.12 -14.75 -5.89
N GLY A 216 22.87 -15.67 -5.29
CA GLY A 216 24.33 -15.72 -5.39
C GLY A 216 25.02 -14.50 -4.77
N ILE A 217 24.39 -13.84 -3.78
CA ILE A 217 24.97 -12.70 -3.08
C ILE A 217 25.84 -13.21 -1.92
N SER A 218 27.10 -12.74 -1.86
CA SER A 218 28.02 -13.09 -0.79
C SER A 218 27.42 -12.78 0.60
N SER A 219 27.71 -13.65 1.59
CA SER A 219 27.34 -13.42 2.98
C SER A 219 27.89 -12.11 3.53
N ASP A 220 29.06 -11.68 3.06
CA ASP A 220 29.77 -10.51 3.54
C ASP A 220 29.37 -9.22 2.83
N ALA A 221 28.72 -9.33 1.65
CA ALA A 221 28.27 -8.18 0.89
C ALA A 221 27.21 -7.36 1.66
N LYS A 222 27.30 -6.04 1.58
CA LYS A 222 26.27 -5.15 2.11
C LYS A 222 25.10 -5.12 1.11
N VAL A 223 23.89 -5.47 1.56
CA VAL A 223 22.68 -5.42 0.73
C VAL A 223 21.85 -4.20 1.07
N ILE A 224 21.68 -3.33 0.08
CA ILE A 224 20.74 -2.21 0.10
C ILE A 224 19.51 -2.66 -0.66
N LEU A 225 18.34 -2.60 -0.01
CA LEU A 225 17.09 -3.05 -0.62
C LEU A 225 16.12 -1.88 -0.83
N PHE A 226 15.63 -1.75 -2.05
CA PHE A 226 14.41 -1.04 -2.40
C PHE A 226 13.35 -2.07 -2.82
N LEU A 227 12.15 -1.99 -2.27
CA LEU A 227 11.04 -2.83 -2.67
C LEU A 227 9.77 -1.99 -2.87
N GLY A 228 9.27 -1.99 -4.10
CA GLY A 228 8.08 -1.22 -4.48
C GLY A 228 7.97 -1.08 -5.98
N ARG A 229 6.87 -0.49 -6.47
CA ARG A 229 6.71 -0.22 -7.91
C ARG A 229 7.88 0.63 -8.42
N LEU A 230 8.49 0.22 -9.52
CA LEU A 230 9.57 0.96 -10.17
C LEU A 230 8.97 2.10 -10.99
N VAL A 231 8.77 3.24 -10.32
CA VAL A 231 8.16 4.46 -10.89
C VAL A 231 8.92 5.70 -10.41
N SER A 232 8.94 6.75 -11.22
CA SER A 232 9.68 7.98 -10.93
C SER A 232 9.34 8.60 -9.56
N LYS A 233 8.06 8.59 -9.16
CA LYS A 233 7.66 9.18 -7.87
C LYS A 233 8.26 8.47 -6.63
N LYS A 234 8.76 7.23 -6.79
CA LYS A 234 9.48 6.48 -5.74
C LYS A 234 11.00 6.65 -5.78
N SER A 235 11.50 7.38 -6.76
CA SER A 235 12.89 7.81 -6.94
C SER A 235 13.94 6.69 -6.80
N PRO A 236 13.75 5.48 -7.41
CA PRO A 236 14.81 4.48 -7.43
C PRO A 236 16.02 4.93 -8.28
N ASP A 237 15.85 5.88 -9.17
CA ASP A 237 16.90 6.58 -9.91
C ASP A 237 17.81 7.39 -8.99
N MET A 238 17.27 8.16 -8.04
CA MET A 238 18.06 8.87 -7.02
C MET A 238 18.85 7.88 -6.14
N LEU A 239 18.27 6.71 -5.82
CA LEU A 239 18.99 5.68 -5.07
C LEU A 239 20.13 5.05 -5.87
N LEU A 240 19.97 4.84 -7.18
CA LEU A 240 21.06 4.39 -8.06
C LEU A 240 22.22 5.39 -8.05
N GLU A 241 21.92 6.68 -8.14
CA GLU A 241 22.94 7.74 -8.13
C GLU A 241 23.64 7.82 -6.79
N ALA A 242 22.92 7.83 -5.68
CA ALA A 242 23.46 7.82 -4.33
C ALA A 242 24.38 6.60 -4.09
N PHE A 243 23.97 5.42 -4.55
CA PHE A 243 24.76 4.20 -4.45
C PHE A 243 26.05 4.27 -5.28
N ALA A 244 25.98 4.79 -6.51
CA ALA A 244 27.17 4.98 -7.37
C ALA A 244 28.18 5.95 -6.74
N ASN A 245 27.70 7.09 -6.25
CA ASN A 245 28.53 8.10 -5.60
C ASN A 245 29.18 7.56 -4.31
N TRP A 246 28.41 6.84 -3.49
CA TRP A 246 28.94 6.19 -2.31
C TRP A 246 30.06 5.19 -2.67
N ARG A 247 29.87 4.36 -3.69
CA ARG A 247 30.91 3.41 -4.15
C ARG A 247 32.17 4.11 -4.64
N ALA A 248 32.03 5.17 -5.42
CA ALA A 248 33.17 5.94 -5.92
C ALA A 248 34.01 6.52 -4.76
N ASN A 249 33.36 6.93 -3.67
CA ASN A 249 33.99 7.57 -2.53
C ASN A 249 34.44 6.58 -1.42
N SER A 250 34.01 5.33 -1.45
CA SER A 250 34.24 4.36 -0.35
C SER A 250 35.52 3.53 -0.49
N GLY A 251 36.28 3.72 -1.58
CA GLY A 251 37.51 2.96 -1.86
C GLY A 251 37.28 1.51 -2.38
N ARG A 252 38.31 0.93 -2.96
CA ARG A 252 38.27 -0.46 -3.45
C ARG A 252 38.21 -1.41 -2.25
N GLY A 253 37.19 -2.26 -2.16
CA GLY A 253 37.08 -3.32 -1.14
C GLY A 253 35.78 -3.40 -0.35
N GLN A 254 34.87 -2.48 -0.52
CA GLN A 254 33.52 -2.63 0.07
C GLN A 254 32.58 -3.36 -0.90
N ASP A 255 32.35 -4.65 -0.62
CA ASP A 255 31.38 -5.45 -1.37
C ASP A 255 29.95 -5.03 -0.97
N ALA A 256 29.20 -4.47 -1.93
CA ALA A 256 27.84 -4.03 -1.73
C ALA A 256 26.99 -4.25 -2.97
N MET A 257 25.76 -4.68 -2.75
CA MET A 257 24.73 -4.92 -3.76
C MET A 257 23.52 -4.03 -3.52
N LEU A 258 23.07 -3.35 -4.55
CA LEU A 258 21.78 -2.67 -4.56
C LEU A 258 20.75 -3.59 -5.20
N VAL A 259 19.68 -3.91 -4.47
CA VAL A 259 18.55 -4.70 -4.95
C VAL A 259 17.37 -3.77 -5.20
N LEU A 260 16.93 -3.64 -6.45
CA LEU A 260 15.73 -2.92 -6.85
C LEU A 260 14.64 -3.94 -7.20
N ALA A 261 13.72 -4.17 -6.27
CA ALA A 261 12.65 -5.16 -6.39
C ALA A 261 11.29 -4.51 -6.60
N GLY A 262 10.50 -5.07 -7.51
CA GLY A 262 9.12 -4.68 -7.71
C GLY A 262 8.66 -4.68 -9.16
N PRO A 263 7.33 -4.53 -9.36
CA PRO A 263 6.76 -4.50 -10.70
C PRO A 263 7.11 -3.22 -11.44
N GLU A 264 7.36 -3.37 -12.73
CA GLU A 264 7.49 -2.27 -13.68
C GLU A 264 6.11 -1.76 -14.09
N GLU A 265 5.94 -0.44 -14.17
CA GLU A 265 4.87 0.15 -14.99
C GLU A 265 5.29 0.12 -16.48
N ARG A 266 4.31 -0.13 -17.38
CA ARG A 266 4.54 -0.23 -18.83
C ARG A 266 4.93 1.12 -19.47
N ASP A 267 5.97 1.78 -18.97
CA ASP A 267 6.45 3.08 -19.43
C ASP A 267 7.93 3.12 -19.80
N GLY A 268 8.59 1.97 -19.72
CA GLY A 268 10.01 1.84 -20.01
C GLY A 268 10.93 2.42 -18.91
N PHE A 269 10.41 2.67 -17.71
CA PHE A 269 11.21 3.24 -16.63
C PHE A 269 12.30 2.26 -16.14
N LEU A 270 12.03 0.96 -16.10
CA LEU A 270 13.04 -0.06 -15.78
C LEU A 270 14.21 -0.05 -16.79
N ALA A 271 13.92 0.11 -18.08
CA ALA A 271 14.96 0.23 -19.11
C ALA A 271 15.84 1.47 -18.88
N LYS A 272 15.23 2.59 -18.44
CA LYS A 272 15.98 3.81 -18.06
C LYS A 272 16.86 3.57 -16.85
N LEU A 273 16.38 2.87 -15.82
CA LEU A 273 17.17 2.52 -14.63
C LEU A 273 18.34 1.62 -14.99
N ARG A 274 18.15 0.62 -15.83
CA ARG A 274 19.24 -0.25 -16.32
C ARG A 274 20.30 0.53 -17.09
N SER A 275 19.88 1.35 -18.06
CA SER A 275 20.79 2.23 -18.81
C SER A 275 21.52 3.23 -17.90
N MET A 276 20.89 3.68 -16.83
CA MET A 276 21.53 4.54 -15.82
C MET A 276 22.61 3.77 -15.03
N ALA A 277 22.33 2.54 -14.60
CA ALA A 277 23.31 1.69 -13.92
C ALA A 277 24.54 1.40 -14.81
N ASP A 278 24.31 1.17 -16.13
CA ASP A 278 25.39 1.00 -17.12
C ASP A 278 26.25 2.27 -17.22
N ARG A 279 25.64 3.45 -17.36
CA ARG A 279 26.37 4.74 -17.46
C ARG A 279 27.15 5.07 -16.17
N LEU A 280 26.62 4.69 -15.02
CA LEU A 280 27.27 4.91 -13.71
C LEU A 280 28.36 3.86 -13.40
N GLY A 281 28.53 2.84 -14.26
CA GLY A 281 29.53 1.78 -14.07
C GLY A 281 29.25 0.86 -12.89
N ILE A 282 27.98 0.72 -12.50
CA ILE A 282 27.55 -0.08 -11.34
C ILE A 282 26.65 -1.27 -11.72
N ARG A 283 26.56 -1.60 -13.01
CA ARG A 283 25.63 -2.62 -13.52
C ARG A 283 25.72 -3.97 -12.80
N ASP A 284 26.96 -4.43 -12.54
CA ASP A 284 27.22 -5.72 -11.89
C ASP A 284 26.93 -5.72 -10.38
N GLN A 285 26.73 -4.55 -9.79
CA GLN A 285 26.40 -4.37 -8.38
C GLN A 285 24.93 -4.01 -8.14
N VAL A 286 24.11 -4.01 -9.22
CA VAL A 286 22.68 -3.75 -9.13
C VAL A 286 21.89 -4.97 -9.60
N LEU A 287 21.14 -5.55 -8.70
CA LEU A 287 20.17 -6.61 -9.00
C LEU A 287 18.81 -5.98 -9.26
N PHE A 288 18.35 -6.05 -10.51
CA PHE A 288 16.98 -5.69 -10.87
C PHE A 288 16.10 -6.93 -10.73
N GLU A 289 15.47 -7.05 -9.57
CA GLU A 289 14.56 -8.14 -9.23
C GLU A 289 13.13 -7.76 -9.66
N GLY A 290 12.36 -8.75 -10.07
CA GLY A 290 10.93 -8.57 -10.30
C GLY A 290 10.14 -8.34 -9.01
N PRO A 291 8.80 -8.41 -9.07
CA PRO A 291 7.98 -8.34 -7.88
C PRO A 291 8.25 -9.53 -6.94
N LEU A 292 8.42 -9.23 -5.66
CA LEU A 292 8.60 -10.23 -4.60
C LEU A 292 7.32 -10.32 -3.76
N TYR A 293 6.88 -11.54 -3.51
CA TYR A 293 5.70 -11.86 -2.70
C TYR A 293 6.01 -12.93 -1.66
N ASP A 294 5.15 -13.08 -0.67
CA ASP A 294 5.19 -14.12 0.34
C ASP A 294 6.61 -14.31 0.93
N ASP A 295 7.10 -15.54 0.98
CA ASP A 295 8.37 -15.90 1.61
C ASP A 295 9.59 -15.19 0.97
N ALA A 296 9.56 -14.97 -0.36
CA ALA A 296 10.64 -14.26 -1.06
C ALA A 296 10.73 -12.78 -0.65
N LYS A 297 9.57 -12.12 -0.43
CA LYS A 297 9.49 -10.75 0.09
C LYS A 297 10.12 -10.65 1.48
N TRP A 298 9.72 -11.54 2.37
CA TRP A 298 10.19 -11.53 3.77
C TRP A 298 11.67 -11.89 3.89
N SER A 299 12.14 -12.85 3.09
CA SER A 299 13.57 -13.22 3.03
C SER A 299 14.43 -12.06 2.49
N ALA A 300 13.95 -11.30 1.50
CA ALA A 300 14.66 -10.14 0.99
C ALA A 300 14.82 -9.05 2.05
N TYR A 301 13.74 -8.76 2.81
CA TYR A 301 13.83 -7.84 3.93
C TYR A 301 14.81 -8.34 5.00
N ARG A 302 14.71 -9.60 5.42
CA ARG A 302 15.56 -10.18 6.47
C ARG A 302 17.04 -10.11 6.13
N ASP A 303 17.40 -10.30 4.86
CA ASP A 303 18.77 -10.37 4.38
C ASP A 303 19.38 -9.01 4.00
N ALA A 304 18.57 -7.96 3.98
CA ALA A 304 19.04 -6.61 3.72
C ALA A 304 19.76 -6.02 4.95
N ASN A 305 20.81 -5.23 4.69
CA ASN A 305 21.49 -4.45 5.72
C ASN A 305 20.79 -3.12 5.99
N VAL A 306 20.12 -2.58 4.98
CA VAL A 306 19.31 -1.38 5.04
C VAL A 306 18.23 -1.42 3.96
N PHE A 307 17.03 -0.99 4.33
CA PHE A 307 15.92 -0.75 3.41
C PHE A 307 15.82 0.73 3.10
N VAL A 308 15.64 1.11 1.83
CA VAL A 308 15.60 2.51 1.41
C VAL A 308 14.32 2.81 0.65
N LEU A 309 13.57 3.81 1.09
CA LEU A 309 12.35 4.32 0.44
C LEU A 309 12.50 5.82 0.13
N PRO A 310 13.17 6.20 -0.97
CA PRO A 310 13.54 7.58 -1.27
C PRO A 310 12.43 8.34 -2.02
N SER A 311 11.17 8.08 -1.68
CA SER A 311 10.01 8.57 -2.43
C SER A 311 9.84 10.09 -2.38
N GLN A 312 9.46 10.70 -3.50
CA GLN A 312 9.03 12.11 -3.58
C GLN A 312 7.67 12.34 -2.92
N ASN A 313 6.82 11.32 -2.95
CA ASN A 313 5.50 11.34 -2.35
C ASN A 313 5.07 9.88 -2.14
N GLU A 314 4.96 9.48 -0.90
CA GLU A 314 4.50 8.16 -0.48
C GLU A 314 3.38 8.31 0.55
N ASN A 315 2.23 7.78 0.24
CA ASN A 315 1.04 7.97 1.06
C ASN A 315 1.22 7.49 2.51
N PHE A 316 1.81 6.30 2.66
CA PHE A 316 2.23 5.81 3.97
C PHE A 316 3.66 5.26 3.93
N GLY A 317 3.93 4.17 3.19
CA GLY A 317 5.23 3.53 3.10
C GLY A 317 5.29 2.19 3.85
N ASN A 318 4.27 1.36 3.70
CA ASN A 318 4.15 0.05 4.38
C ASN A 318 5.42 -0.80 4.26
N THR A 319 6.09 -0.75 3.09
CA THR A 319 7.32 -1.53 2.83
C THR A 319 8.47 -1.20 3.80
N ALA A 320 8.55 0.04 4.31
CA ALA A 320 9.52 0.39 5.34
C ALA A 320 9.18 -0.25 6.69
N GLY A 321 7.90 -0.27 7.06
CA GLY A 321 7.43 -0.97 8.26
C GLY A 321 7.62 -2.49 8.16
N GLU A 322 7.35 -3.08 7.00
CA GLU A 322 7.57 -4.51 6.73
C GLU A 322 9.07 -4.89 6.82
N ALA A 323 9.96 -4.03 6.31
CA ALA A 323 11.40 -4.21 6.46
C ALA A 323 11.83 -4.19 7.93
N ALA A 324 11.33 -3.23 8.69
CA ALA A 324 11.58 -3.15 10.14
C ALA A 324 11.01 -4.35 10.90
N ALA A 325 9.87 -4.92 10.46
CA ALA A 325 9.31 -6.15 11.05
C ALA A 325 10.24 -7.36 10.87
N CYS A 326 11.14 -7.33 9.89
CA CYS A 326 12.20 -8.32 9.70
C CYS A 326 13.52 -7.92 10.40
N GLY A 327 13.53 -6.84 11.19
CA GLY A 327 14.70 -6.31 11.88
C GLY A 327 15.66 -5.54 10.95
N THR A 328 15.19 -5.02 9.83
CA THR A 328 16.04 -4.29 8.87
C THR A 328 15.90 -2.80 9.06
N PRO A 329 17.00 -2.08 9.36
CA PRO A 329 17.01 -0.62 9.48
C PRO A 329 16.50 0.07 8.21
N VAL A 330 15.85 1.23 8.36
CA VAL A 330 15.23 1.92 7.25
C VAL A 330 15.80 3.32 7.02
N ILE A 331 15.87 3.74 5.76
CA ILE A 331 16.06 5.14 5.36
C ILE A 331 14.81 5.54 4.56
N VAL A 332 14.09 6.55 5.01
CA VAL A 332 12.92 7.07 4.31
C VAL A 332 13.02 8.59 4.14
N THR A 333 12.34 9.13 3.13
CA THR A 333 12.23 10.59 3.02
C THR A 333 11.13 11.14 3.92
N ASP A 334 11.21 12.42 4.26
CA ASP A 334 10.17 13.20 4.94
C ASP A 334 8.85 13.30 4.14
N ARG A 335 8.87 12.82 2.88
CA ARG A 335 7.71 12.72 1.96
C ARG A 335 6.96 11.39 2.08
N CYS A 336 7.33 10.54 3.03
CA CYS A 336 6.65 9.28 3.33
C CYS A 336 5.74 9.47 4.55
N GLY A 337 4.47 9.05 4.48
CA GLY A 337 3.54 9.15 5.60
C GLY A 337 3.98 8.37 6.85
N ILE A 338 4.85 7.38 6.70
CA ILE A 338 5.44 6.60 7.79
C ILE A 338 6.61 7.33 8.51
N ALA A 339 7.16 8.40 7.92
CA ALA A 339 8.36 9.08 8.44
C ALA A 339 8.26 9.49 9.92
N PRO A 340 7.13 10.03 10.43
CA PRO A 340 7.02 10.41 11.84
C PRO A 340 7.18 9.25 12.84
N PHE A 341 7.06 7.99 12.38
CA PHE A 341 7.11 6.81 13.25
C PHE A 341 8.47 6.14 13.27
N VAL A 342 9.36 6.41 12.30
CA VAL A 342 10.63 5.71 12.10
C VAL A 342 11.50 5.72 13.36
N GLY A 343 11.60 6.86 14.06
CA GLY A 343 12.29 6.96 15.35
C GLY A 343 13.69 6.32 15.35
N ALA A 344 13.89 5.40 16.30
CA ALA A 344 15.17 4.70 16.46
C ALA A 344 15.43 3.63 15.39
N ALA A 345 14.45 3.24 14.58
CA ALA A 345 14.60 2.17 13.57
C ALA A 345 15.39 2.58 12.32
N GLY A 346 15.64 3.88 12.14
CA GLY A 346 16.27 4.31 10.89
C GLY A 346 16.55 5.80 10.84
N GLU A 347 16.57 6.33 9.61
CA GLU A 347 16.77 7.76 9.36
C GLU A 347 15.65 8.31 8.48
N VAL A 348 15.21 9.52 8.83
CA VAL A 348 14.30 10.32 8.01
C VAL A 348 15.11 11.44 7.41
N ILE A 349 15.15 11.53 6.09
CA ILE A 349 15.92 12.50 5.33
C ILE A 349 15.02 13.39 4.47
N PRO A 350 15.42 14.60 4.09
CA PRO A 350 14.76 15.32 3.01
C PRO A 350 14.87 14.53 1.70
N HIS A 351 13.95 14.79 0.73
CA HIS A 351 14.07 14.22 -0.60
C HIS A 351 15.19 14.95 -1.37
N ASP A 352 16.42 14.57 -1.09
CA ASP A 352 17.66 15.18 -1.60
C ASP A 352 18.74 14.13 -1.77
N LEU A 353 19.53 14.22 -2.86
CA LEU A 353 20.56 13.25 -3.21
C LEU A 353 21.68 13.23 -2.16
N ALA A 354 22.19 14.38 -1.74
CA ALA A 354 23.32 14.46 -0.80
C ALA A 354 22.92 13.92 0.58
N ALA A 355 21.68 14.20 1.03
CA ALA A 355 21.14 13.63 2.27
C ALA A 355 21.02 12.10 2.19
N LEU A 356 20.61 11.55 1.04
CA LEU A 356 20.53 10.12 0.83
C LEU A 356 21.93 9.47 0.80
N GLU A 357 22.91 10.10 0.15
CA GLU A 357 24.31 9.64 0.12
C GLU A 357 24.91 9.58 1.52
N ASP A 358 24.72 10.61 2.32
CA ASP A 358 25.22 10.69 3.70
C ASP A 358 24.59 9.59 4.58
N ALA A 359 23.25 9.49 4.58
CA ALA A 359 22.52 8.46 5.34
C ALA A 359 22.92 7.04 4.92
N LEU A 360 23.01 6.79 3.62
CA LEU A 360 23.45 5.50 3.07
C LEU A 360 24.90 5.20 3.49
N GLY A 361 25.79 6.19 3.37
CA GLY A 361 27.18 6.08 3.76
C GLY A 361 27.36 5.76 5.25
N LYS A 362 26.62 6.38 6.13
CA LYS A 362 26.62 6.09 7.57
C LYS A 362 26.17 4.66 7.84
N MET A 363 25.02 4.26 7.26
CA MET A 363 24.48 2.92 7.44
C MET A 363 25.39 1.82 6.92
N LEU A 364 26.12 2.02 5.85
CA LEU A 364 26.99 0.99 5.27
C LEU A 364 28.36 0.90 5.96
N ARG A 365 28.89 2.01 6.46
CA ARG A 365 30.21 2.05 7.12
C ARG A 365 30.19 1.64 8.58
N ASP A 366 29.13 1.99 9.32
CA ASP A 366 29.07 1.81 10.77
C ASP A 366 28.20 0.60 11.18
N PRO A 367 28.81 -0.54 11.57
CA PRO A 367 28.09 -1.71 12.05
C PRO A 367 27.32 -1.44 13.37
N MET A 368 27.89 -0.61 14.26
CA MET A 368 27.23 -0.29 15.54
C MET A 368 25.97 0.54 15.33
N LEU A 369 26.03 1.50 14.42
CA LEU A 369 24.84 2.28 14.05
C LEU A 369 23.74 1.35 13.53
N ARG A 370 24.09 0.41 12.60
CA ARG A 370 23.10 -0.55 12.08
C ARG A 370 22.48 -1.41 13.17
N GLU A 371 23.30 -1.90 14.11
CA GLU A 371 22.78 -2.73 15.21
C GLU A 371 21.87 -1.92 16.14
N ASN A 372 22.23 -0.70 16.46
CA ASN A 372 21.38 0.21 17.22
C ASN A 372 20.04 0.49 16.50
N ARG A 373 20.07 0.71 15.18
CA ARG A 373 18.86 0.90 14.37
C ARG A 373 18.02 -0.38 14.29
N ARG A 374 18.66 -1.55 14.20
CA ARG A 374 18.00 -2.86 14.27
C ARG A 374 17.25 -3.06 15.59
N ALA A 375 17.89 -2.72 16.70
CA ALA A 375 17.25 -2.76 18.01
C ALA A 375 16.02 -1.84 18.10
N GLY A 376 16.07 -0.69 17.42
CA GLY A 376 14.96 0.27 17.33
C GLY A 376 13.77 -0.22 16.52
N CYS A 377 13.96 -1.21 15.62
CA CYS A 377 12.90 -1.71 14.74
C CYS A 377 11.71 -2.27 15.53
N ARG A 378 11.92 -2.91 16.67
CA ARG A 378 10.85 -3.48 17.48
C ARG A 378 9.83 -2.41 17.92
N GLY A 379 10.28 -1.33 18.54
CA GLY A 379 9.40 -0.23 18.99
C GLY A 379 8.67 0.44 17.83
N PHE A 380 9.35 0.60 16.69
CA PHE A 380 8.73 1.11 15.48
C PHE A 380 7.58 0.22 15.00
N VAL A 381 7.80 -1.10 14.90
CA VAL A 381 6.80 -2.08 14.48
C VAL A 381 5.60 -2.11 15.44
N GLU A 382 5.84 -2.09 16.75
CA GLU A 382 4.79 -2.06 17.76
C GLU A 382 3.88 -0.82 17.61
N SER A 383 4.44 0.32 17.23
CA SER A 383 3.68 1.56 16.96
C SER A 383 2.81 1.50 15.69
N LEU A 384 3.02 0.50 14.84
CA LEU A 384 2.33 0.32 13.55
C LEU A 384 1.38 -0.89 13.55
N SER A 385 0.89 -1.33 14.71
CA SER A 385 -0.10 -2.41 14.76
C SER A 385 -1.42 -1.99 14.11
N TRP A 386 -2.23 -2.97 13.67
CA TRP A 386 -3.56 -2.70 13.13
C TRP A 386 -4.62 -2.39 14.20
N GLU A 387 -4.33 -2.59 15.51
CA GLU A 387 -5.33 -2.39 16.57
C GLU A 387 -5.85 -0.95 16.63
N GLY A 388 -4.96 0.03 16.69
CA GLY A 388 -5.35 1.45 16.66
C GLY A 388 -6.16 1.84 15.41
N PRO A 389 -5.69 1.54 14.18
CA PRO A 389 -6.47 1.76 12.97
C PRO A 389 -7.84 1.06 12.93
N LEU A 390 -7.98 -0.10 13.58
CA LEU A 390 -9.27 -0.78 13.71
C LEU A 390 -10.19 -0.04 14.68
N ASP A 391 -9.69 0.42 15.83
CA ASP A 391 -10.46 1.21 16.80
C ASP A 391 -10.96 2.51 16.17
N GLU A 392 -10.08 3.26 15.51
CA GLU A 392 -10.41 4.49 14.77
C GLU A 392 -11.48 4.23 13.69
N THR A 393 -11.38 3.10 12.98
CA THR A 393 -12.32 2.72 11.94
C THR A 393 -13.70 2.40 12.51
N GLU A 394 -13.77 1.63 13.61
CA GLU A 394 -15.02 1.30 14.27
C GLU A 394 -15.73 2.55 14.82
N GLU A 395 -14.98 3.41 15.51
CA GLU A 395 -15.51 4.65 16.04
C GLU A 395 -16.05 5.55 14.93
N MET A 396 -15.31 5.72 13.84
CA MET A 396 -15.76 6.48 12.68
C MET A 396 -17.04 5.87 12.09
N TYR A 397 -17.16 4.55 12.00
CA TYR A 397 -18.35 3.88 11.47
C TYR A 397 -19.57 4.08 12.38
N ARG A 398 -19.41 3.98 13.72
CA ARG A 398 -20.48 4.27 14.69
C ARG A 398 -20.97 5.71 14.53
N ARG A 399 -20.08 6.70 14.51
CA ARG A 399 -20.43 8.10 14.25
C ARG A 399 -21.10 8.30 12.89
N CYS A 400 -20.75 7.50 11.90
CA CYS A 400 -21.30 7.57 10.56
C CYS A 400 -22.73 7.02 10.50
N SER A 401 -23.01 5.90 11.18
CA SER A 401 -24.30 5.22 11.23
C SER A 401 -25.27 5.78 12.27
N GLY A 402 -24.80 6.66 13.17
CA GLY A 402 -25.63 7.21 14.25
C GLY A 402 -25.85 6.24 15.41
N GLN A 403 -24.95 5.27 15.58
CA GLN A 403 -24.95 4.29 16.67
C GLN A 403 -24.02 4.72 17.80
#